data_4e4bc71e6d254d4674b3fefab5b82415
#
_entry.id   4e4bc71e6d254d4674b3fefab5b82415
#
_cell.length_a   1.000
_cell.length_b   1.000
_cell.length_c   1.000
_cell.angle_alpha   90.00
_cell.angle_beta   90.00
_cell.angle_gamma   90.00
#
_symmetry.space_group_name_H-M   'P 1'
#
loop_
_entity.id
_entity.type
_entity.pdbx_description
1 polymer ?
#
loop_
_entity_poly.entity_id
_entity_poly.type
_entity_poly.pdbx_seq_one_letter_code
_entity_poly.pdbx_strand_id
1 'polypeptide(L)'
;MAVTYVFAGIPVADRDAAVGWYERLVGRPPDLIPNDDEAAWRLTETGWIYVIADAARAGSALNTLLVDDLDAFLAGLAERKVMAGPVKTIGDGVRVTVVTDPDGNRLQVGQPPA
;
A
#
# COMPACT_ATOMS: atom_id res chain seq x y z
N MET A 1 23.89 2.90 -15.23
CA MET A 1 22.59 3.55 -15.00
C MET A 1 22.27 3.50 -13.52
N ALA A 2 21.83 4.61 -12.96
CA ALA A 2 21.44 4.67 -11.56
C ALA A 2 19.94 4.95 -11.46
N VAL A 3 19.21 4.05 -10.80
CA VAL A 3 17.81 4.28 -10.47
C VAL A 3 17.75 5.18 -9.24
N THR A 4 17.00 6.26 -9.33
CA THR A 4 16.91 7.25 -8.24
C THR A 4 15.60 7.18 -7.46
N TYR A 5 14.52 6.73 -8.10
CA TYR A 5 13.20 6.60 -7.47
C TYR A 5 12.52 5.33 -7.95
N VAL A 6 11.66 4.77 -7.09
CA VAL A 6 10.78 3.68 -7.46
C VAL A 6 9.34 4.10 -7.19
N PHE A 7 8.48 3.90 -8.20
CA PHE A 7 7.04 4.10 -8.08
C PHE A 7 6.36 2.76 -8.33
N ALA A 8 5.66 2.23 -7.35
CA ALA A 8 4.89 1.01 -7.50
C ALA A 8 3.45 1.36 -7.90
N GLY A 9 3.05 0.94 -9.08
CA GLY A 9 1.71 1.23 -9.63
C GLY A 9 0.68 0.19 -9.20
N ILE A 10 -0.49 0.67 -8.82
CA ILE A 10 -1.60 -0.16 -8.35
C ILE A 10 -2.81 0.17 -9.22
N PRO A 11 -3.19 -0.73 -10.15
CA PRO A 11 -4.35 -0.50 -10.99
C PRO A 11 -5.65 -0.67 -10.20
N VAL A 12 -6.55 0.29 -10.35
CA VAL A 12 -7.83 0.34 -9.66
C VAL A 12 -8.95 0.63 -10.64
N ALA A 13 -10.17 0.24 -10.31
CA ALA A 13 -11.31 0.49 -11.20
C ALA A 13 -11.71 1.96 -11.20
N ASP A 14 -11.68 2.61 -10.05
CA ASP A 14 -12.11 3.99 -9.87
C ASP A 14 -11.08 4.74 -9.02
N ARG A 15 -10.43 5.75 -9.62
CA ARG A 15 -9.37 6.52 -8.94
C ARG A 15 -9.88 7.21 -7.68
N ASP A 16 -11.04 7.85 -7.73
CA ASP A 16 -11.55 8.62 -6.59
C ASP A 16 -11.92 7.70 -5.40
N ALA A 17 -12.56 6.57 -5.68
CA ALA A 17 -12.85 5.58 -4.64
C ALA A 17 -11.57 5.02 -4.03
N ALA A 18 -10.58 4.72 -4.87
CA ALA A 18 -9.30 4.22 -4.41
C ALA A 18 -8.55 5.23 -3.54
N VAL A 19 -8.59 6.51 -3.89
CA VAL A 19 -7.95 7.57 -3.10
C VAL A 19 -8.48 7.54 -1.66
N GLY A 20 -9.78 7.44 -1.46
CA GLY A 20 -10.37 7.37 -0.12
C GLY A 20 -9.85 6.19 0.69
N TRP A 21 -9.75 5.03 0.07
CA TRP A 21 -9.27 3.83 0.75
C TRP A 21 -7.76 3.94 1.06
N TYR A 22 -6.96 4.39 0.09
CA TYR A 22 -5.51 4.52 0.29
C TYR A 22 -5.14 5.63 1.26
N GLU A 23 -5.95 6.69 1.36
CA GLU A 23 -5.79 7.68 2.43
C GLU A 23 -5.91 7.04 3.82
N ARG A 24 -6.83 6.09 3.98
CA ARG A 24 -6.99 5.36 5.23
C ARG A 24 -5.84 4.37 5.47
N LEU A 25 -5.34 3.74 4.41
CA LEU A 25 -4.19 2.85 4.51
C LEU A 25 -2.94 3.60 4.95
N VAL A 26 -2.62 4.70 4.26
CA VAL A 26 -1.39 5.47 4.48
C VAL A 26 -1.53 6.41 5.68
N GLY A 27 -2.74 6.89 5.96
CA GLY A 27 -3.02 7.78 7.06
C GLY A 27 -2.95 9.27 6.71
N ARG A 28 -2.90 9.60 5.42
CA ARG A 28 -2.89 10.99 4.95
C ARG A 28 -3.33 11.09 3.49
N PRO A 29 -3.69 12.30 3.02
CA PRO A 29 -4.01 12.54 1.61
C PRO A 29 -2.81 12.25 0.69
N PRO A 30 -3.04 12.09 -0.62
CA PRO A 30 -1.95 11.92 -1.58
C PRO A 30 -0.95 13.07 -1.52
N ASP A 31 0.33 12.74 -1.72
CA ASP A 31 1.38 13.76 -1.81
C ASP A 31 1.42 14.41 -3.19
N LEU A 32 0.92 13.72 -4.22
CA LEU A 32 0.95 14.20 -5.59
C LEU A 32 -0.24 13.65 -6.37
N ILE A 33 -0.89 14.50 -7.15
CA ILE A 33 -1.92 14.10 -8.11
C ILE A 33 -1.43 14.52 -9.49
N PRO A 34 -0.74 13.60 -10.22
CA PRO A 34 -0.13 13.96 -11.51
C PRO A 34 -1.15 14.28 -12.59
N ASN A 35 -2.31 13.64 -12.54
CA ASN A 35 -3.39 13.81 -13.52
C ASN A 35 -4.70 13.25 -12.94
N ASP A 36 -5.77 13.26 -13.75
CA ASP A 36 -7.09 12.83 -13.31
C ASP A 36 -7.21 11.33 -13.05
N ASP A 37 -6.29 10.53 -13.57
CA ASP A 37 -6.31 9.07 -13.45
C ASP A 37 -5.44 8.53 -12.34
N GLU A 38 -4.57 9.36 -11.75
CA GLU A 38 -3.56 8.93 -10.80
C GLU A 38 -3.58 9.73 -9.51
N ALA A 39 -3.10 9.09 -8.44
CA ALA A 39 -2.81 9.74 -7.16
C ALA A 39 -1.66 8.97 -6.50
N ALA A 40 -0.70 9.67 -5.92
CA ALA A 40 0.54 9.08 -5.43
C ALA A 40 0.86 9.47 -4.00
N TRP A 41 1.45 8.53 -3.26
CA TRP A 41 1.92 8.74 -1.89
C TRP A 41 3.40 8.42 -1.81
N ARG A 42 4.15 9.31 -1.18
CA ARG A 42 5.55 9.07 -0.87
C ARG A 42 5.64 8.28 0.43
N LEU A 43 6.18 7.08 0.37
CA LEU A 43 6.28 6.21 1.55
C LEU A 43 7.66 6.25 2.20
N THR A 44 8.70 6.36 1.39
CA THR A 44 10.08 6.53 1.85
C THR A 44 10.70 7.71 1.10
N GLU A 45 11.94 8.04 1.38
CA GLU A 45 12.60 9.15 0.71
C GLU A 45 12.53 9.06 -0.83
N THR A 46 12.65 7.84 -1.38
CA THR A 46 12.66 7.61 -2.83
C THR A 46 11.67 6.55 -3.29
N GLY A 47 10.86 6.03 -2.39
CA GLY A 47 9.88 4.99 -2.70
C GLY A 47 8.45 5.51 -2.61
N TRP A 48 7.70 5.33 -3.69
CA TRP A 48 6.32 5.80 -3.80
C TRP A 48 5.41 4.68 -4.21
N ILE A 49 4.14 4.79 -3.84
CA ILE A 49 3.06 4.03 -4.47
C ILE A 49 2.13 5.01 -5.18
N TYR A 50 1.46 4.55 -6.22
CA TYR A 50 0.40 5.33 -6.84
C TYR A 50 -0.73 4.43 -7.30
N VAL A 51 -1.94 4.96 -7.24
CA VAL A 51 -3.10 4.32 -7.83
C VAL A 51 -3.33 4.90 -9.21
N ILE A 52 -3.73 4.06 -10.13
CA ILE A 52 -4.03 4.45 -11.51
C ILE A 52 -5.33 3.80 -11.97
N ALA A 53 -6.21 4.60 -12.56
CA ALA A 53 -7.46 4.10 -13.11
C ALA A 53 -7.15 3.22 -14.33
N ASP A 54 -7.33 1.91 -14.17
CA ASP A 54 -7.12 0.89 -15.20
C ASP A 54 -8.00 -0.32 -14.84
N ALA A 55 -9.26 -0.24 -15.21
CA ALA A 55 -10.25 -1.24 -14.82
C ALA A 55 -9.88 -2.64 -15.33
N ALA A 56 -9.24 -2.74 -16.50
CA ALA A 56 -8.89 -4.03 -17.07
C ALA A 56 -7.85 -4.78 -16.24
N ARG A 57 -6.99 -4.07 -15.50
CA ARG A 57 -5.94 -4.67 -14.67
C ARG A 57 -6.20 -4.53 -13.16
N ALA A 58 -7.29 -3.91 -12.77
CA ALA A 58 -7.62 -3.69 -11.37
C ALA A 58 -7.65 -5.02 -10.60
N GLY A 59 -7.04 -5.02 -9.40
CA GLY A 59 -7.03 -6.19 -8.51
C GLY A 59 -5.85 -7.14 -8.69
N SER A 60 -4.96 -6.91 -9.63
CA SER A 60 -3.87 -7.84 -9.94
C SER A 60 -2.53 -7.49 -9.28
N ALA A 61 -2.41 -6.34 -8.65
CA ALA A 61 -1.14 -5.91 -8.08
C ALA A 61 -0.82 -6.64 -6.76
N LEU A 62 0.47 -6.89 -6.56
CA LEU A 62 1.02 -7.39 -5.31
C LEU A 62 2.29 -6.61 -5.00
N ASN A 63 2.28 -5.88 -3.91
CA ASN A 63 3.44 -5.11 -3.46
C ASN A 63 3.75 -5.46 -2.02
N THR A 64 5.01 -5.36 -1.63
CA THR A 64 5.45 -5.60 -0.27
C THR A 64 6.00 -4.31 0.32
N LEU A 65 5.48 -3.96 1.48
CA LEU A 65 5.94 -2.82 2.27
C LEU A 65 6.60 -3.36 3.54
N LEU A 66 7.79 -2.88 3.87
CA LEU A 66 8.42 -3.24 5.12
C LEU A 66 8.25 -2.09 6.11
N VAL A 67 7.86 -2.43 7.32
CA VAL A 67 7.66 -1.46 8.41
C VAL A 67 8.55 -1.81 9.59
N ASP A 68 8.87 -0.83 10.39
CA ASP A 68 9.70 -1.02 11.59
C ASP A 68 8.89 -1.52 12.79
N ASP A 69 7.58 -1.26 12.81
CA ASP A 69 6.68 -1.66 13.90
C ASP A 69 5.33 -2.08 13.33
N LEU A 70 5.17 -3.39 13.11
CA LEU A 70 3.95 -3.94 12.52
C LEU A 70 2.74 -3.76 13.44
N ASP A 71 2.92 -3.90 14.75
CA ASP A 71 1.80 -3.74 15.69
C ASP A 71 1.27 -2.31 15.68
N ALA A 72 2.14 -1.32 15.64
CA ALA A 72 1.73 0.09 15.51
C ALA A 72 1.04 0.35 14.18
N PHE A 73 1.56 -0.23 13.09
CA PHE A 73 0.94 -0.11 11.77
C PHE A 73 -0.48 -0.66 11.78
N LEU A 74 -0.66 -1.86 12.34
CA LEU A 74 -1.98 -2.50 12.43
C LEU A 74 -2.95 -1.72 13.31
N ALA A 75 -2.48 -1.16 14.41
CA ALA A 75 -3.32 -0.31 15.27
C ALA A 75 -3.82 0.92 14.52
N GLY A 76 -2.96 1.55 13.71
CA GLY A 76 -3.36 2.68 12.87
C GLY A 76 -4.40 2.28 11.82
N LEU A 77 -4.24 1.12 11.18
CA LEU A 77 -5.23 0.61 10.22
C LEU A 77 -6.58 0.39 10.90
N ALA A 78 -6.60 -0.20 12.09
CA ALA A 78 -7.83 -0.45 12.83
C ALA A 78 -8.56 0.86 13.16
N GLU A 79 -7.83 1.89 13.57
CA GLU A 79 -8.41 3.21 13.85
C GLU A 79 -9.04 3.82 12.60
N ARG A 80 -8.45 3.60 11.44
CA ARG A 80 -8.92 4.13 10.16
C ARG A 80 -9.86 3.15 9.43
N LYS A 81 -10.25 2.06 10.09
CA LYS A 81 -11.20 1.06 9.59
C LYS A 81 -10.72 0.35 8.33
N VAL A 82 -9.43 0.06 8.27
CA VAL A 82 -8.86 -0.79 7.23
C VAL A 82 -8.58 -2.16 7.85
N MET A 83 -9.12 -3.20 7.24
CA MET A 83 -8.94 -4.57 7.72
C MET A 83 -7.66 -5.17 7.16
N ALA A 84 -6.93 -5.87 8.02
CA ALA A 84 -5.75 -6.64 7.64
C ALA A 84 -6.03 -8.13 7.86
N GLY A 85 -5.36 -8.98 7.11
CA GLY A 85 -5.40 -10.42 7.33
C GLY A 85 -4.65 -10.83 8.60
N PRO A 86 -4.61 -12.14 8.89
CA PRO A 86 -3.89 -12.63 10.07
C PRO A 86 -2.39 -12.40 9.94
N VAL A 87 -1.75 -12.13 11.07
CA VAL A 87 -0.29 -12.02 11.11
C VAL A 87 0.32 -13.41 11.14
N LYS A 88 1.31 -13.62 10.29
CA LYS A 88 2.06 -14.88 10.22
C LYS A 88 3.54 -14.59 10.40
N THR A 89 4.28 -15.57 10.92
CA THR A 89 5.74 -15.50 10.95
C THR A 89 6.27 -16.41 9.85
N ILE A 90 7.11 -15.87 8.98
CA ILE A 90 7.73 -16.60 7.88
C ILE A 90 9.25 -16.55 7.99
N GLY A 91 9.92 -17.56 7.42
CA GLY A 91 11.38 -17.62 7.40
C GLY A 91 11.99 -17.47 8.81
N ASP A 92 13.00 -16.60 8.92
CA ASP A 92 13.76 -16.39 10.15
C ASP A 92 13.17 -15.29 11.04
N GLY A 93 11.85 -15.28 11.20
CA GLY A 93 11.22 -14.35 12.14
C GLY A 93 10.64 -13.10 11.50
N VAL A 94 10.41 -13.10 10.20
CA VAL A 94 9.70 -12.01 9.52
C VAL A 94 8.21 -12.16 9.81
N ARG A 95 7.60 -11.13 10.39
CA ARG A 95 6.16 -11.11 10.64
C ARG A 95 5.48 -10.39 9.49
N VAL A 96 4.44 -11.01 8.93
CA VAL A 96 3.74 -10.47 7.75
C VAL A 96 2.24 -10.53 7.90
N THR A 97 1.56 -9.60 7.28
CA THR A 97 0.12 -9.63 7.04
C THR A 97 -0.15 -9.19 5.61
N VAL A 98 -1.35 -9.44 5.12
CA VAL A 98 -1.79 -8.96 3.80
C VAL A 98 -2.99 -8.07 3.98
N VAL A 99 -2.92 -6.89 3.36
CA VAL A 99 -4.05 -5.97 3.28
C VAL A 99 -4.53 -5.98 1.83
N THR A 100 -5.81 -6.20 1.63
CA THR A 100 -6.41 -6.29 0.29
C THR A 100 -7.29 -5.07 0.07
N ASP A 101 -7.06 -4.35 -1.02
CA ASP A 101 -7.89 -3.19 -1.35
C ASP A 101 -9.24 -3.64 -1.93
N PRO A 102 -10.21 -2.72 -2.12
CA PRO A 102 -11.53 -3.10 -2.61
C PRO A 102 -11.54 -3.73 -4.00
N ASP A 103 -10.52 -3.51 -4.82
CA ASP A 103 -10.40 -4.12 -6.15
C ASP A 103 -9.75 -5.50 -6.11
N GLY A 104 -9.14 -5.88 -4.99
CA GLY A 104 -8.40 -7.13 -4.86
C GLY A 104 -6.90 -7.01 -4.94
N ASN A 105 -6.35 -5.80 -5.11
CA ASN A 105 -4.90 -5.59 -5.04
C ASN A 105 -4.40 -5.89 -3.64
N ARG A 106 -3.25 -6.55 -3.55
CA ARG A 106 -2.70 -6.99 -2.28
C ARG A 106 -1.44 -6.21 -1.92
N LEU A 107 -1.39 -5.80 -0.66
CA LEU A 107 -0.20 -5.21 -0.07
C LEU A 107 0.23 -6.11 1.07
N GLN A 108 1.36 -6.77 0.89
CA GLN A 108 1.97 -7.54 1.97
C GLN A 108 2.76 -6.57 2.83
N VAL A 109 2.48 -6.55 4.13
CA VAL A 109 3.19 -5.68 5.06
C VAL A 109 3.99 -6.54 6.00
N GLY A 110 5.29 -6.31 6.05
CA GLY A 110 6.20 -7.13 6.83
C GLY A 110 7.08 -6.32 7.76
N GLN A 111 7.43 -6.96 8.88
CA GLN A 111 8.41 -6.43 9.83
C GLN A 111 9.56 -7.43 9.89
N PRO A 112 10.76 -7.04 9.40
CA PRO A 112 11.94 -7.88 9.55
C PRO A 112 12.30 -8.07 11.03
N PRO A 113 13.01 -9.14 11.38
CA PRO A 113 13.51 -9.30 12.75
C PRO A 113 14.46 -8.15 13.12
N ALA A 114 14.48 -7.81 14.40
CA ALA A 114 15.32 -6.74 14.92
C ALA A 114 16.81 -7.09 14.84
#